data_0031e6e35c7c0de4de2cb2848072cce4
#
_entry.id   0031e6e35c7c0de4de2cb2848072cce4
#
_cell.length_a   1.000
_cell.length_b   1.000
_cell.length_c   1.000
_cell.angle_alpha   90.00
_cell.angle_beta   90.00
_cell.angle_gamma   90.00
#
_symmetry.space_group_name_H-M   'P 1'
#
loop_
_entity.id
_entity.type
_entity.pdbx_description
1 polymer ?
#
loop_
_entity_poly.entity_id
_entity_poly.type
_entity_poly.pdbx_seq_one_letter_code
_entity_poly.pdbx_strand_id
1 'polypeptide(L)'
;MDMPATPTPPPFLLRVLGLAPAGLRHGLRLALAAWLAFALATALGLPNAFWAAMPIWVVAQASRGLLIERGIWRVAGTLLGAAVGFALLRLLPDPVTSVLALALWVGLCGWGMHRVRGVLSYGVMLAGMTASVVMLPALIVPEHATALALSRVACTLIGVLMVTLVTGLFTPPAPRQDYEAQWAGLAHEVTAQAGQPHDPVRENERLAQLVRLEGQLPLMTAGTLSAHRSRPAIEALLRASVAVLAEWRRLGRRSADDAGRPDRDPVRARLATELERLAAASRCLLYTSDAADDTPC
;
A
#
# COMPACT_ATOMS: atom_id res chain seq x y z
N MET A 1 6.56 9.73 -35.43
CA MET A 1 5.19 10.05 -34.95
C MET A 1 4.45 8.71 -34.87
N ASP A 2 4.81 7.88 -33.85
CA ASP A 2 4.23 6.55 -33.66
C ASP A 2 2.90 6.69 -32.94
N MET A 3 1.82 6.39 -33.64
CA MET A 3 0.49 6.29 -33.04
C MET A 3 0.50 5.15 -32.00
N PRO A 4 0.01 5.39 -30.79
CA PRO A 4 -0.13 4.30 -29.81
C PRO A 4 -1.05 3.23 -30.38
N ALA A 5 -0.55 2.00 -30.41
CA ALA A 5 -1.29 0.84 -30.88
C ALA A 5 -2.62 0.74 -30.12
N THR A 6 -3.74 0.80 -30.83
CA THR A 6 -5.08 0.61 -30.26
C THR A 6 -5.12 -0.78 -29.57
N PRO A 7 -5.55 -0.84 -28.30
CA PRO A 7 -5.63 -2.13 -27.61
C PRO A 7 -6.57 -3.06 -28.36
N THR A 8 -6.09 -4.21 -28.76
CA THR A 8 -6.91 -5.27 -29.38
C THR A 8 -8.09 -5.62 -28.46
N PRO A 9 -9.32 -5.66 -28.95
CA PRO A 9 -10.47 -6.00 -28.14
C PRO A 9 -10.32 -7.39 -27.52
N PRO A 10 -10.70 -7.60 -26.25
CA PRO A 10 -10.59 -8.90 -25.60
C PRO A 10 -11.43 -9.95 -26.34
N PRO A 11 -10.99 -11.23 -26.35
CA PRO A 11 -11.74 -12.32 -26.98
C PRO A 11 -13.18 -12.39 -26.43
N PHE A 12 -14.10 -12.76 -27.28
CA PHE A 12 -15.55 -12.77 -27.02
C PHE A 12 -15.94 -13.43 -25.69
N LEU A 13 -15.33 -14.58 -25.37
CA LEU A 13 -15.56 -15.30 -24.11
C LEU A 13 -15.22 -14.49 -22.85
N LEU A 14 -14.12 -13.74 -22.87
CA LEU A 14 -13.72 -12.90 -21.73
C LEU A 14 -14.70 -11.72 -21.53
N ARG A 15 -15.26 -11.21 -22.62
CA ARG A 15 -16.26 -10.14 -22.58
C ARG A 15 -17.59 -10.64 -22.03
N VAL A 16 -18.03 -11.84 -22.43
CA VAL A 16 -19.26 -12.46 -21.94
C VAL A 16 -19.18 -12.81 -20.45
N LEU A 17 -18.00 -13.26 -19.98
CA LEU A 17 -17.75 -13.59 -18.58
C LEU A 17 -17.43 -12.36 -17.71
N GLY A 18 -17.37 -11.15 -18.28
CA GLY A 18 -17.01 -9.93 -17.56
C GLY A 18 -15.56 -9.92 -17.04
N LEU A 19 -14.68 -10.80 -17.56
CA LEU A 19 -13.30 -10.97 -17.09
C LEU A 19 -12.36 -10.00 -17.84
N ALA A 20 -11.79 -9.05 -17.11
CA ALA A 20 -10.72 -8.23 -17.65
C ALA A 20 -9.45 -9.09 -17.87
N PRO A 21 -8.78 -9.01 -19.05
CA PRO A 21 -7.58 -9.81 -19.34
C PRO A 21 -6.44 -9.62 -18.31
N ALA A 22 -6.35 -8.42 -17.73
CA ALA A 22 -5.39 -8.12 -16.67
C ALA A 22 -5.72 -8.89 -15.38
N GLY A 23 -7.00 -8.98 -14.99
CA GLY A 23 -7.45 -9.73 -13.82
C GLY A 23 -7.21 -11.24 -13.98
N LEU A 24 -7.49 -11.78 -15.16
CA LEU A 24 -7.23 -13.20 -15.44
C LEU A 24 -5.73 -13.54 -15.36
N ARG A 25 -4.88 -12.71 -15.97
CA ARG A 25 -3.41 -12.89 -15.85
C ARG A 25 -2.93 -12.80 -14.41
N HIS A 26 -3.47 -11.89 -13.62
CA HIS A 26 -3.15 -11.79 -12.20
C HIS A 26 -3.60 -13.05 -11.44
N GLY A 27 -4.83 -13.50 -11.63
CA GLY A 27 -5.36 -14.74 -11.02
C GLY A 27 -4.54 -15.98 -11.37
N LEU A 28 -4.13 -16.14 -12.64
CA LEU A 28 -3.29 -17.27 -13.07
C LEU A 28 -1.90 -17.26 -12.41
N ARG A 29 -1.28 -16.07 -12.24
CA ARG A 29 -0.01 -15.95 -11.50
C ARG A 29 -0.14 -16.36 -10.04
N LEU A 30 -1.23 -15.94 -9.38
CA LEU A 30 -1.48 -16.33 -8.00
C LEU A 30 -1.76 -17.82 -7.86
N ALA A 31 -2.54 -18.40 -8.78
CA ALA A 31 -2.79 -19.84 -8.81
C ALA A 31 -1.50 -20.64 -9.00
N LEU A 32 -0.61 -20.20 -9.92
CA LEU A 32 0.70 -20.81 -10.11
C LEU A 32 1.56 -20.71 -8.86
N ALA A 33 1.61 -19.52 -8.23
CA ALA A 33 2.36 -19.33 -6.99
C ALA A 33 1.85 -20.22 -5.85
N ALA A 34 0.52 -20.34 -5.71
CA ALA A 34 -0.12 -21.18 -4.70
C ALA A 34 0.18 -22.68 -4.93
N TRP A 35 0.10 -23.12 -6.18
CA TRP A 35 0.44 -24.48 -6.54
C TRP A 35 1.91 -24.80 -6.27
N LEU A 36 2.83 -23.92 -6.67
CA LEU A 36 4.26 -24.08 -6.42
C LEU A 36 4.58 -24.10 -4.91
N ALA A 37 3.97 -23.22 -4.13
CA ALA A 37 4.16 -23.17 -2.69
C ALA A 37 3.67 -24.46 -2.01
N PHE A 38 2.48 -24.92 -2.39
CA PHE A 38 1.93 -26.18 -1.88
C PHE A 38 2.81 -27.38 -2.27
N ALA A 39 3.19 -27.48 -3.54
CA ALA A 39 4.03 -28.56 -4.05
C ALA A 39 5.40 -28.61 -3.33
N LEU A 40 6.04 -27.46 -3.13
CA LEU A 40 7.32 -27.37 -2.43
C LEU A 40 7.16 -27.77 -0.95
N ALA A 41 6.13 -27.27 -0.27
CA ALA A 41 5.90 -27.62 1.14
C ALA A 41 5.62 -29.12 1.32
N THR A 42 4.88 -29.72 0.37
CA THR A 42 4.60 -31.16 0.36
C THR A 42 5.87 -31.97 0.07
N ALA A 43 6.69 -31.55 -0.88
CA ALA A 43 7.97 -32.20 -1.23
C ALA A 43 8.97 -32.16 -0.06
N LEU A 44 8.92 -31.10 0.77
CA LEU A 44 9.72 -30.99 2.00
C LEU A 44 9.13 -31.79 3.19
N GLY A 45 8.01 -32.46 3.01
CA GLY A 45 7.35 -33.23 4.08
C GLY A 45 6.79 -32.38 5.22
N LEU A 46 6.49 -31.11 4.98
CA LEU A 46 5.97 -30.23 6.05
C LEU A 46 4.56 -30.64 6.44
N PRO A 47 4.27 -30.77 7.76
CA PRO A 47 2.92 -30.99 8.22
C PRO A 47 2.03 -29.80 7.85
N ASN A 48 0.81 -30.12 7.39
CA ASN A 48 -0.15 -29.10 6.97
C ASN A 48 0.33 -28.18 5.81
N ALA A 49 0.93 -28.77 4.77
CA ALA A 49 1.51 -28.07 3.61
C ALA A 49 0.56 -27.04 2.95
N PHE A 50 -0.77 -27.20 3.09
CA PHE A 50 -1.77 -26.24 2.57
C PHE A 50 -1.59 -24.82 3.16
N TRP A 51 -0.98 -24.70 4.33
CA TRP A 51 -0.65 -23.40 4.89
C TRP A 51 0.37 -22.59 4.07
N ALA A 52 1.10 -23.22 3.18
CA ALA A 52 2.00 -22.50 2.29
C ALA A 52 1.25 -21.75 1.16
N ALA A 53 0.10 -22.25 0.75
CA ALA A 53 -0.74 -21.59 -0.27
C ALA A 53 -1.54 -20.39 0.31
N MET A 54 -1.91 -20.43 1.59
CA MET A 54 -2.72 -19.38 2.24
C MET A 54 -2.11 -17.97 2.20
N PRO A 55 -0.81 -17.76 2.44
CA PRO A 55 -0.19 -16.45 2.37
C PRO A 55 -0.37 -15.74 1.04
N ILE A 56 -0.44 -16.48 -0.04
CA ILE A 56 -0.44 -15.96 -1.41
C ILE A 56 -1.65 -15.06 -1.66
N TRP A 57 -2.83 -15.51 -1.28
CA TRP A 57 -4.07 -14.72 -1.44
C TRP A 57 -4.10 -13.44 -0.60
N VAL A 58 -3.49 -13.48 0.56
CA VAL A 58 -3.51 -12.37 1.54
C VAL A 58 -2.37 -11.37 1.26
N VAL A 59 -1.20 -11.86 0.81
CA VAL A 59 -0.04 -11.02 0.47
C VAL A 59 -0.16 -10.46 -0.94
N ALA A 60 -0.92 -11.12 -1.82
CA ALA A 60 -1.08 -10.73 -3.22
C ALA A 60 -1.45 -9.25 -3.37
N GLN A 61 -0.66 -8.54 -4.16
CA GLN A 61 -0.83 -7.14 -4.47
C GLN A 61 -0.60 -6.89 -5.96
N ALA A 62 -1.22 -5.84 -6.48
CA ALA A 62 -1.06 -5.44 -7.86
C ALA A 62 0.36 -4.88 -8.14
N SER A 63 1.05 -4.37 -7.13
CA SER A 63 2.41 -3.83 -7.25
C SER A 63 3.44 -4.69 -6.51
N ARG A 64 4.65 -4.79 -7.10
CA ARG A 64 5.78 -5.54 -6.50
C ARG A 64 6.20 -4.96 -5.15
N GLY A 65 6.17 -3.63 -5.00
CA GLY A 65 6.59 -2.94 -3.78
C GLY A 65 5.70 -3.27 -2.59
N LEU A 66 4.37 -3.12 -2.73
CA LEU A 66 3.42 -3.47 -1.68
C LEU A 66 3.45 -4.97 -1.34
N LEU A 67 3.70 -5.82 -2.34
CA LEU A 67 3.82 -7.26 -2.12
C LEU A 67 5.02 -7.58 -1.24
N ILE A 68 6.19 -6.98 -1.50
CA ILE A 68 7.40 -7.18 -0.69
C ILE A 68 7.16 -6.67 0.74
N GLU A 69 6.62 -5.46 0.90
CA GLU A 69 6.36 -4.87 2.21
C GLU A 69 5.38 -5.72 3.03
N ARG A 70 4.27 -6.16 2.42
CA ARG A 70 3.33 -7.09 3.07
C ARG A 70 3.96 -8.43 3.37
N GLY A 71 4.84 -8.95 2.49
CA GLY A 71 5.60 -10.16 2.71
C GLY A 71 6.48 -10.08 3.95
N ILE A 72 7.24 -8.99 4.10
CA ILE A 72 8.10 -8.73 5.26
C ILE A 72 7.27 -8.70 6.55
N TRP A 73 6.20 -7.92 6.58
CA TRP A 73 5.35 -7.84 7.78
C TRP A 73 4.59 -9.13 8.07
N ARG A 74 4.27 -9.92 7.04
CA ARG A 74 3.73 -11.26 7.23
C ARG A 74 4.72 -12.18 7.92
N VAL A 75 5.96 -12.22 7.46
CA VAL A 75 7.01 -13.02 8.08
C VAL A 75 7.26 -12.55 9.50
N ALA A 76 7.44 -11.27 9.74
CA ALA A 76 7.67 -10.69 11.07
C ALA A 76 6.52 -11.01 12.05
N GLY A 77 5.27 -10.80 11.63
CA GLY A 77 4.09 -11.09 12.44
C GLY A 77 3.94 -12.61 12.73
N THR A 78 4.25 -13.46 11.74
CA THR A 78 4.24 -14.92 11.94
C THR A 78 5.32 -15.37 12.92
N LEU A 79 6.54 -14.85 12.82
CA LEU A 79 7.64 -15.17 13.74
C LEU A 79 7.29 -14.73 15.16
N LEU A 80 6.84 -13.49 15.34
CA LEU A 80 6.44 -12.96 16.63
C LEU A 80 5.28 -13.75 17.23
N GLY A 81 4.25 -14.02 16.46
CA GLY A 81 3.09 -14.78 16.92
C GLY A 81 3.43 -16.23 17.28
N ALA A 82 4.26 -16.90 16.48
CA ALA A 82 4.73 -18.25 16.77
C ALA A 82 5.57 -18.28 18.04
N ALA A 83 6.49 -17.31 18.22
CA ALA A 83 7.31 -17.20 19.41
C ALA A 83 6.48 -16.97 20.67
N VAL A 84 5.50 -16.04 20.62
CA VAL A 84 4.61 -15.77 21.75
C VAL A 84 3.72 -16.97 22.06
N GLY A 85 3.08 -17.58 21.05
CA GLY A 85 2.24 -18.76 21.25
C GLY A 85 3.01 -19.92 21.87
N PHE A 86 4.24 -20.15 21.40
CA PHE A 86 5.13 -21.18 21.97
C PHE A 86 5.59 -20.84 23.40
N ALA A 87 5.94 -19.56 23.65
CA ALA A 87 6.32 -19.11 24.97
C ALA A 87 5.21 -19.27 26.03
N LEU A 88 3.97 -18.89 25.64
CA LEU A 88 2.80 -19.04 26.51
C LEU A 88 2.59 -20.51 26.92
N LEU A 89 2.70 -21.45 25.96
CA LEU A 89 2.60 -22.89 26.22
C LEU A 89 3.67 -23.41 27.17
N ARG A 90 4.88 -22.82 27.14
CA ARG A 90 6.00 -23.25 27.96
C ARG A 90 5.99 -22.63 29.35
N LEU A 91 5.55 -21.38 29.45
CA LEU A 91 5.59 -20.62 30.71
C LEU A 91 4.33 -20.81 31.56
N LEU A 92 3.22 -21.17 30.97
CA LEU A 92 1.92 -21.31 31.62
C LEU A 92 1.39 -22.74 31.41
N PRO A 93 1.68 -23.68 32.37
CA PRO A 93 1.26 -25.07 32.19
C PRO A 93 -0.24 -25.30 32.40
N ASP A 94 -0.94 -24.38 33.08
CA ASP A 94 -2.37 -24.48 33.29
C ASP A 94 -3.14 -24.00 32.04
N PRO A 95 -4.04 -24.82 31.47
CA PRO A 95 -4.78 -24.46 30.23
C PRO A 95 -5.62 -23.18 30.33
N VAL A 96 -6.21 -22.93 31.51
CA VAL A 96 -7.09 -21.75 31.70
C VAL A 96 -6.26 -20.45 31.67
N THR A 97 -5.15 -20.42 32.44
CA THR A 97 -4.24 -19.27 32.47
C THR A 97 -3.60 -19.04 31.11
N SER A 98 -3.25 -20.11 30.39
CA SER A 98 -2.75 -20.03 29.01
C SER A 98 -3.74 -19.38 28.04
N VAL A 99 -5.01 -19.79 28.07
CA VAL A 99 -6.06 -19.21 27.22
C VAL A 99 -6.34 -17.75 27.59
N LEU A 100 -6.36 -17.40 28.87
CA LEU A 100 -6.53 -16.01 29.32
C LEU A 100 -5.36 -15.12 28.85
N ALA A 101 -4.13 -15.61 28.96
CA ALA A 101 -2.94 -14.90 28.47
C ALA A 101 -2.96 -14.74 26.93
N LEU A 102 -3.41 -15.76 26.19
CA LEU A 102 -3.63 -15.65 24.74
C LEU A 102 -4.69 -14.62 24.41
N ALA A 103 -5.82 -14.60 25.12
CA ALA A 103 -6.89 -13.62 24.92
C ALA A 103 -6.38 -12.18 25.15
N LEU A 104 -5.56 -11.99 26.19
CA LEU A 104 -4.90 -10.70 26.46
C LEU A 104 -3.96 -10.31 25.32
N TRP A 105 -3.13 -11.24 24.83
CA TRP A 105 -2.24 -11.00 23.68
C TRP A 105 -2.99 -10.61 22.42
N VAL A 106 -4.05 -11.34 22.07
CA VAL A 106 -4.90 -11.03 20.92
C VAL A 106 -5.58 -9.67 21.10
N GLY A 107 -6.05 -9.35 22.30
CA GLY A 107 -6.60 -8.03 22.64
C GLY A 107 -5.59 -6.90 22.47
N LEU A 108 -4.33 -7.10 22.91
CA LEU A 108 -3.23 -6.16 22.71
C LEU A 108 -2.90 -5.97 21.21
N CYS A 109 -2.90 -7.05 20.44
CA CYS A 109 -2.72 -6.99 18.99
C CYS A 109 -3.89 -6.22 18.33
N GLY A 110 -5.13 -6.47 18.74
CA GLY A 110 -6.31 -5.74 18.25
C GLY A 110 -6.23 -4.25 18.57
N TRP A 111 -5.87 -3.88 19.79
CA TRP A 111 -5.63 -2.49 20.16
C TRP A 111 -4.48 -1.86 19.37
N GLY A 112 -3.35 -2.57 19.24
CA GLY A 112 -2.17 -2.13 18.50
C GLY A 112 -2.49 -1.87 17.03
N MET A 113 -3.32 -2.70 16.40
CA MET A 113 -3.75 -2.55 15.01
C MET A 113 -4.46 -1.21 14.76
N HIS A 114 -5.20 -0.67 15.73
CA HIS A 114 -5.85 0.65 15.64
C HIS A 114 -4.88 1.83 15.86
N ARG A 115 -3.75 1.59 16.53
CA ARG A 115 -2.73 2.61 16.76
C ARG A 115 -1.76 2.77 15.61
N VAL A 116 -1.51 1.70 14.87
CA VAL A 116 -0.54 1.67 13.78
C VAL A 116 -1.26 1.80 12.44
N ARG A 117 -0.69 2.57 11.51
CA ARG A 117 -1.27 2.77 10.18
C ARG A 117 -0.49 2.00 9.11
N GLY A 118 -1.15 1.74 7.99
CA GLY A 118 -0.53 1.11 6.82
C GLY A 118 -0.27 -0.39 6.99
N VAL A 119 0.75 -0.90 6.33
CA VAL A 119 1.05 -2.34 6.24
C VAL A 119 1.54 -2.92 7.57
N LEU A 120 2.04 -2.09 8.48
CA LEU A 120 2.46 -2.52 9.83
C LEU A 120 1.27 -3.08 10.64
N SER A 121 0.06 -2.50 10.51
CA SER A 121 -1.15 -3.01 11.19
C SER A 121 -1.46 -4.45 10.80
N TYR A 122 -1.18 -4.82 9.56
CA TYR A 122 -1.31 -6.20 9.09
C TYR A 122 -0.34 -7.16 9.80
N GLY A 123 0.91 -6.75 10.06
CA GLY A 123 1.87 -7.54 10.83
C GLY A 123 1.41 -7.79 12.27
N VAL A 124 0.86 -6.76 12.93
CA VAL A 124 0.32 -6.87 14.30
C VAL A 124 -0.88 -7.84 14.35
N MET A 125 -1.80 -7.74 13.39
CA MET A 125 -2.91 -8.68 13.26
C MET A 125 -2.43 -10.13 13.13
N LEU A 126 -1.41 -10.35 12.32
CA LEU A 126 -0.84 -11.68 12.10
C LEU A 126 -0.15 -12.25 13.33
N ALA A 127 0.45 -11.41 14.16
CA ALA A 127 1.06 -11.86 15.42
C ALA A 127 0.00 -12.43 16.37
N GLY A 128 -1.15 -11.79 16.49
CA GLY A 128 -2.30 -12.31 17.25
C GLY A 128 -2.84 -13.63 16.69
N MET A 129 -3.12 -13.62 15.36
CA MET A 129 -3.67 -14.80 14.67
C MET A 129 -2.72 -15.99 14.73
N THR A 130 -1.41 -15.80 14.52
CA THR A 130 -0.44 -16.90 14.51
C THR A 130 -0.25 -17.49 15.91
N ALA A 131 -0.21 -16.66 16.95
CA ALA A 131 -0.15 -17.14 18.33
C ALA A 131 -1.33 -18.09 18.64
N SER A 132 -2.54 -17.71 18.23
CA SER A 132 -3.74 -18.55 18.40
C SER A 132 -3.65 -19.85 17.62
N VAL A 133 -3.21 -19.81 16.36
CA VAL A 133 -3.09 -21.00 15.49
C VAL A 133 -2.02 -21.98 15.97
N VAL A 134 -0.97 -21.50 16.64
CA VAL A 134 0.09 -22.34 17.22
C VAL A 134 -0.35 -22.91 18.57
N MET A 135 -0.93 -22.06 19.42
CA MET A 135 -1.20 -22.43 20.81
C MET A 135 -2.46 -23.30 20.96
N LEU A 136 -3.60 -22.96 20.33
CA LEU A 136 -4.85 -23.67 20.57
C LEU A 136 -4.79 -25.17 20.21
N PRO A 137 -4.27 -25.61 19.04
CA PRO A 137 -4.10 -27.02 18.76
C PRO A 137 -3.11 -27.71 19.70
N ALA A 138 -2.06 -26.98 20.14
CA ALA A 138 -1.04 -27.53 21.04
C ALA A 138 -1.54 -27.71 22.46
N LEU A 139 -2.61 -27.05 22.89
CA LEU A 139 -3.29 -27.34 24.15
C LEU A 139 -3.99 -28.73 24.14
N ILE A 140 -4.42 -29.19 22.95
CA ILE A 140 -5.07 -30.49 22.77
C ILE A 140 -4.00 -31.58 22.62
N VAL A 141 -2.92 -31.34 21.86
CA VAL A 141 -1.82 -32.27 21.58
C VAL A 141 -0.47 -31.58 21.81
N PRO A 142 0.01 -31.49 23.07
CA PRO A 142 1.20 -30.69 23.42
C PRO A 142 2.49 -31.15 22.73
N GLU A 143 2.63 -32.44 22.45
CA GLU A 143 3.77 -33.04 21.77
C GLU A 143 4.00 -32.52 20.36
N HIS A 144 2.94 -31.99 19.69
CA HIS A 144 3.06 -31.43 18.36
C HIS A 144 3.29 -29.89 18.32
N ALA A 145 3.33 -29.23 19.47
CA ALA A 145 3.47 -27.77 19.58
C ALA A 145 4.66 -27.21 18.79
N THR A 146 5.83 -27.81 18.92
CA THR A 146 7.06 -27.39 18.23
C THR A 146 6.96 -27.60 16.72
N ALA A 147 6.46 -28.77 16.33
CA ALA A 147 6.28 -29.09 14.90
C ALA A 147 5.27 -28.15 14.23
N LEU A 148 4.17 -27.81 14.92
CA LEU A 148 3.17 -26.85 14.43
C LEU A 148 3.77 -25.44 14.28
N ALA A 149 4.52 -24.95 15.27
CA ALA A 149 5.14 -23.64 15.22
C ALA A 149 6.14 -23.54 14.06
N LEU A 150 7.04 -24.50 13.93
CA LEU A 150 8.03 -24.56 12.85
C LEU A 150 7.38 -24.68 11.47
N SER A 151 6.37 -25.55 11.34
CA SER A 151 5.61 -25.70 10.09
C SER A 151 4.92 -24.39 9.68
N ARG A 152 4.33 -23.63 10.62
CA ARG A 152 3.71 -22.34 10.35
C ARG A 152 4.71 -21.32 9.81
N VAL A 153 5.87 -21.22 10.43
CA VAL A 153 6.95 -20.34 9.96
C VAL A 153 7.44 -20.77 8.58
N ALA A 154 7.79 -22.05 8.41
CA ALA A 154 8.29 -22.59 7.15
C ALA A 154 7.29 -22.41 6.01
N CYS A 155 6.01 -22.78 6.19
CA CYS A 155 4.96 -22.58 5.20
C CYS A 155 4.76 -21.11 4.85
N THR A 156 4.83 -20.20 5.83
CA THR A 156 4.74 -18.76 5.57
C THR A 156 5.90 -18.25 4.73
N LEU A 157 7.14 -18.66 5.04
CA LEU A 157 8.34 -18.31 4.27
C LEU A 157 8.25 -18.82 2.83
N ILE A 158 7.84 -20.08 2.64
CA ILE A 158 7.65 -20.69 1.32
C ILE A 158 6.59 -19.92 0.53
N GLY A 159 5.43 -19.63 1.13
CA GLY A 159 4.35 -18.90 0.47
C GLY A 159 4.76 -17.48 0.05
N VAL A 160 5.41 -16.74 0.95
CA VAL A 160 5.92 -15.39 0.65
C VAL A 160 7.00 -15.45 -0.43
N LEU A 161 7.92 -16.40 -0.37
CA LEU A 161 8.96 -16.59 -1.38
C LEU A 161 8.36 -16.88 -2.76
N MET A 162 7.42 -17.83 -2.85
CA MET A 162 6.81 -18.20 -4.13
C MET A 162 5.99 -17.07 -4.75
N VAL A 163 5.18 -16.34 -3.97
CA VAL A 163 4.42 -15.22 -4.52
C VAL A 163 5.34 -14.07 -4.95
N THR A 164 6.42 -13.83 -4.22
CA THR A 164 7.41 -12.80 -4.58
C THR A 164 8.16 -13.18 -5.85
N LEU A 165 8.58 -14.44 -5.96
CA LEU A 165 9.28 -14.96 -7.14
C LEU A 165 8.39 -14.89 -8.40
N VAL A 166 7.19 -15.45 -8.32
CA VAL A 166 6.26 -15.48 -9.48
C VAL A 166 5.84 -14.06 -9.86
N THR A 167 5.50 -13.20 -8.88
CA THR A 167 5.16 -11.80 -9.18
C THR A 167 6.39 -11.05 -9.71
N GLY A 168 7.57 -11.31 -9.16
CA GLY A 168 8.84 -10.73 -9.62
C GLY A 168 9.16 -11.04 -11.07
N LEU A 169 8.92 -12.28 -11.50
CA LEU A 169 9.20 -12.73 -12.88
C LEU A 169 8.15 -12.21 -13.88
N PHE A 170 6.90 -12.19 -13.50
CA PHE A 170 5.79 -11.94 -14.43
C PHE A 170 5.12 -10.57 -14.33
N THR A 171 5.55 -9.70 -13.41
CA THR A 171 4.99 -8.36 -13.27
C THR A 171 6.06 -7.31 -13.57
N PRO A 172 5.86 -6.45 -14.58
CA PRO A 172 6.78 -5.34 -14.83
C PRO A 172 6.82 -4.40 -13.63
N PRO A 173 7.94 -3.70 -13.41
CA PRO A 173 8.01 -2.66 -12.38
C PRO A 173 6.97 -1.58 -12.65
N ALA A 174 6.43 -0.97 -11.61
CA ALA A 174 5.52 0.15 -11.76
C ALA A 174 6.26 1.34 -12.40
N PRO A 175 5.67 2.05 -13.37
CA PRO A 175 6.29 3.19 -14.05
C PRO A 175 6.30 4.41 -13.11
N ARG A 176 7.33 4.48 -12.27
CA ARG A 176 7.48 5.52 -11.25
C ARG A 176 7.73 6.89 -11.86
N GLN A 177 8.55 6.95 -12.91
CA GLN A 177 8.86 8.20 -13.61
C GLN A 177 7.61 8.84 -14.19
N ASP A 178 6.70 8.05 -14.76
CA ASP A 178 5.41 8.54 -15.28
C ASP A 178 4.52 9.09 -14.16
N TYR A 179 4.56 8.49 -12.97
CA TYR A 179 3.80 8.95 -11.81
C TYR A 179 4.33 10.29 -11.27
N GLU A 180 5.64 10.43 -11.13
CA GLU A 180 6.29 11.67 -10.71
C GLU A 180 6.06 12.80 -11.74
N ALA A 181 6.14 12.47 -13.04
CA ALA A 181 5.81 13.40 -14.13
C ALA A 181 4.33 13.84 -14.11
N GLN A 182 3.40 12.94 -13.80
CA GLN A 182 1.98 13.29 -13.65
C GLN A 182 1.75 14.26 -12.48
N TRP A 183 2.46 14.10 -11.35
CA TRP A 183 2.39 15.04 -10.24
C TRP A 183 2.96 16.41 -10.61
N ALA A 184 4.12 16.45 -11.27
CA ALA A 184 4.73 17.70 -11.73
C ALA A 184 3.83 18.41 -12.75
N GLY A 185 3.25 17.67 -13.70
CA GLY A 185 2.29 18.19 -14.67
C GLY A 185 1.05 18.78 -14.01
N LEU A 186 0.47 18.07 -13.04
CA LEU A 186 -0.70 18.55 -12.31
C LEU A 186 -0.40 19.82 -11.50
N ALA A 187 0.77 19.88 -10.84
CA ALA A 187 1.19 21.08 -10.12
C ALA A 187 1.33 22.29 -11.06
N HIS A 188 1.91 22.08 -12.22
CA HIS A 188 2.01 23.13 -13.25
C HIS A 188 0.62 23.59 -13.75
N GLU A 189 -0.29 22.67 -13.98
CA GLU A 189 -1.65 22.99 -14.41
C GLU A 189 -2.44 23.73 -13.32
N VAL A 190 -2.31 23.36 -12.06
CA VAL A 190 -2.93 24.06 -10.92
C VAL A 190 -2.38 25.49 -10.80
N THR A 191 -1.06 25.69 -10.97
CA THR A 191 -0.46 27.02 -10.94
C THR A 191 -0.94 27.90 -12.10
N ALA A 192 -1.01 27.36 -13.32
CA ALA A 192 -1.50 28.05 -14.50
C ALA A 192 -2.98 28.46 -14.38
N GLN A 193 -3.79 27.60 -13.76
CA GLN A 193 -5.21 27.82 -13.54
C GLN A 193 -5.49 28.91 -12.50
N ALA A 194 -4.64 29.05 -11.49
CA ALA A 194 -4.81 30.07 -10.44
C ALA A 194 -4.76 31.51 -10.97
N GLY A 195 -4.20 31.74 -12.15
CA GLY A 195 -4.21 33.03 -12.85
C GLY A 195 -5.45 33.30 -13.72
N GLN A 196 -6.36 32.31 -13.86
CA GLN A 196 -7.54 32.40 -14.73
C GLN A 196 -8.82 32.66 -13.92
N PRO A 197 -9.93 33.10 -14.58
CA PRO A 197 -11.23 33.15 -13.93
C PRO A 197 -11.65 31.80 -13.36
N HIS A 198 -12.35 31.82 -12.23
CA HIS A 198 -12.80 30.61 -11.57
C HIS A 198 -13.78 29.81 -12.45
N ASP A 199 -13.46 28.54 -12.69
CA ASP A 199 -14.27 27.57 -13.42
C ASP A 199 -14.52 26.33 -12.55
N PRO A 200 -15.76 26.11 -12.07
CA PRO A 200 -16.09 25.00 -11.20
C PRO A 200 -15.89 23.61 -11.85
N VAL A 201 -16.04 23.52 -13.15
CA VAL A 201 -15.88 22.26 -13.89
C VAL A 201 -14.41 21.84 -13.88
N ARG A 202 -13.53 22.76 -14.26
CA ARG A 202 -12.07 22.52 -14.23
C ARG A 202 -11.55 22.23 -12.83
N GLU A 203 -12.08 22.94 -11.83
CA GLU A 203 -11.70 22.68 -10.43
C GLU A 203 -12.05 21.25 -10.01
N ASN A 204 -13.26 20.77 -10.31
CA ASN A 204 -13.67 19.41 -9.99
C ASN A 204 -12.84 18.37 -10.74
N GLU A 205 -12.45 18.64 -12.00
CA GLU A 205 -11.54 17.76 -12.75
C GLU A 205 -10.18 17.65 -12.07
N ARG A 206 -9.60 18.76 -11.59
CA ARG A 206 -8.30 18.77 -10.88
C ARG A 206 -8.38 18.05 -9.53
N LEU A 207 -9.45 18.30 -8.77
CA LEU A 207 -9.68 17.55 -7.52
C LEU A 207 -9.81 16.05 -7.78
N ALA A 208 -10.52 15.64 -8.82
CA ALA A 208 -10.64 14.25 -9.21
C ALA A 208 -9.28 13.63 -9.64
N GLN A 209 -8.41 14.41 -10.30
CA GLN A 209 -7.05 14.00 -10.64
C GLN A 209 -6.18 13.85 -9.38
N LEU A 210 -6.23 14.82 -8.45
CA LEU A 210 -5.52 14.76 -7.18
C LEU A 210 -5.90 13.51 -6.38
N VAL A 211 -7.20 13.23 -6.24
CA VAL A 211 -7.70 12.04 -5.53
C VAL A 211 -7.23 10.75 -6.21
N ARG A 212 -7.20 10.70 -7.55
CA ARG A 212 -6.68 9.53 -8.27
C ARG A 212 -5.19 9.31 -8.03
N LEU A 213 -4.38 10.37 -8.10
CA LEU A 213 -2.94 10.29 -7.86
C LEU A 213 -2.62 9.96 -6.40
N GLU A 214 -3.37 10.54 -5.44
CA GLU A 214 -3.26 10.19 -4.03
C GLU A 214 -3.54 8.71 -3.78
N GLY A 215 -4.59 8.17 -4.41
CA GLY A 215 -4.94 6.74 -4.31
C GLY A 215 -3.85 5.81 -4.84
N GLN A 216 -2.99 6.29 -5.75
CA GLN A 216 -1.85 5.53 -6.27
C GLN A 216 -0.58 5.65 -5.40
N LEU A 217 -0.50 6.65 -4.52
CA LEU A 217 0.68 6.91 -3.69
C LEU A 217 1.17 5.67 -2.91
N PRO A 218 0.31 4.89 -2.23
CA PRO A 218 0.75 3.68 -1.54
C PRO A 218 1.36 2.64 -2.48
N LEU A 219 0.86 2.55 -3.73
CA LEU A 219 1.36 1.62 -4.74
C LEU A 219 2.75 1.99 -5.24
N MET A 220 3.02 3.30 -5.37
CA MET A 220 4.26 3.84 -5.93
C MET A 220 5.36 4.02 -4.89
N THR A 221 5.00 4.24 -3.61
CA THR A 221 5.96 4.44 -2.52
C THR A 221 6.37 3.15 -1.82
N ALA A 222 5.70 2.03 -2.08
CA ALA A 222 6.00 0.76 -1.46
C ALA A 222 7.24 0.08 -2.08
N GLY A 223 8.05 -0.55 -1.24
CA GLY A 223 9.07 -1.51 -1.64
C GLY A 223 10.46 -0.96 -1.98
N THR A 224 10.69 0.35 -1.95
CA THR A 224 12.02 0.94 -2.13
C THR A 224 12.29 2.08 -1.16
N LEU A 225 13.53 2.19 -0.64
CA LEU A 225 13.95 3.28 0.24
C LEU A 225 13.86 4.65 -0.45
N SER A 226 14.16 4.71 -1.75
CA SER A 226 14.05 5.93 -2.55
C SER A 226 12.59 6.40 -2.68
N ALA A 227 11.64 5.46 -2.79
CA ALA A 227 10.22 5.78 -2.81
C ALA A 227 9.71 6.32 -1.46
N HIS A 228 10.24 5.83 -0.35
CA HIS A 228 9.95 6.37 0.98
C HIS A 228 10.47 7.81 1.15
N ARG A 229 11.60 8.14 0.54
CA ARG A 229 12.17 9.50 0.58
C ARG A 229 11.33 10.52 -0.21
N SER A 230 10.76 10.16 -1.35
CA SER A 230 9.92 11.09 -2.14
C SER A 230 8.49 11.27 -1.57
N ARG A 231 8.05 10.40 -0.66
CA ARG A 231 6.70 10.47 -0.06
C ARG A 231 6.39 11.81 0.63
N PRO A 232 7.27 12.38 1.49
CA PRO A 232 6.98 13.68 2.12
C PRO A 232 6.85 14.82 1.10
N ALA A 233 7.66 14.80 0.01
CA ALA A 233 7.57 15.78 -1.06
C ALA A 233 6.24 15.69 -1.81
N ILE A 234 5.78 14.47 -2.15
CA ILE A 234 4.49 14.25 -2.80
C ILE A 234 3.34 14.67 -1.87
N GLU A 235 3.38 14.34 -0.58
CA GLU A 235 2.37 14.76 0.39
C GLU A 235 2.36 16.29 0.58
N ALA A 236 3.52 16.95 0.53
CA ALA A 236 3.61 18.41 0.55
C ALA A 236 3.00 19.03 -0.72
N LEU A 237 3.29 18.45 -1.88
CA LEU A 237 2.73 18.85 -3.16
C LEU A 237 1.20 18.72 -3.19
N LEU A 238 0.67 17.62 -2.68
CA LEU A 238 -0.76 17.38 -2.54
C LEU A 238 -1.41 18.47 -1.66
N ARG A 239 -0.87 18.71 -0.47
CA ARG A 239 -1.40 19.74 0.45
C ARG A 239 -1.38 21.13 -0.19
N ALA A 240 -0.27 21.51 -0.83
CA ALA A 240 -0.15 22.80 -1.50
C ALA A 240 -1.13 22.93 -2.68
N SER A 241 -1.31 21.89 -3.50
CA SER A 241 -2.26 21.87 -4.61
C SER A 241 -3.71 22.06 -4.14
N VAL A 242 -4.10 21.36 -3.08
CA VAL A 242 -5.44 21.50 -2.48
C VAL A 242 -5.64 22.91 -1.90
N ALA A 243 -4.62 23.48 -1.24
CA ALA A 243 -4.68 24.82 -0.67
C ALA A 243 -4.84 25.89 -1.77
N VAL A 244 -4.07 25.78 -2.87
CA VAL A 244 -4.20 26.69 -4.05
C VAL A 244 -5.60 26.64 -4.63
N LEU A 245 -6.16 25.45 -4.85
CA LEU A 245 -7.52 25.30 -5.38
C LEU A 245 -8.58 25.87 -4.43
N ALA A 246 -8.40 25.70 -3.12
CA ALA A 246 -9.31 26.26 -2.11
C ALA A 246 -9.29 27.80 -2.10
N GLU A 247 -8.11 28.44 -2.17
CA GLU A 247 -8.01 29.89 -2.23
C GLU A 247 -8.51 30.45 -3.58
N TRP A 248 -8.25 29.74 -4.68
CA TRP A 248 -8.79 30.11 -5.99
C TRP A 248 -10.33 30.06 -6.01
N ARG A 249 -10.96 29.03 -5.40
CA ARG A 249 -12.42 28.95 -5.18
C ARG A 249 -12.95 30.12 -4.36
N ARG A 250 -12.24 30.53 -3.31
CA ARG A 250 -12.61 31.69 -2.48
C ARG A 250 -12.61 33.00 -3.27
N LEU A 251 -11.59 33.18 -4.14
CA LEU A 251 -11.53 34.34 -5.02
C LEU A 251 -12.70 34.37 -6.01
N GLY A 252 -13.03 33.23 -6.63
CA GLY A 252 -14.14 33.10 -7.56
C GLY A 252 -15.49 33.46 -6.93
N ARG A 253 -15.77 32.95 -5.73
CA ARG A 253 -17.01 33.28 -5.00
C ARG A 253 -17.11 34.77 -4.65
N ARG A 254 -16.03 35.37 -4.15
CA ARG A 254 -16.00 36.79 -3.83
C ARG A 254 -16.13 37.70 -5.06
N SER A 255 -15.62 37.26 -6.20
CA SER A 255 -15.77 37.99 -7.46
C SER A 255 -17.21 38.00 -7.98
N ALA A 256 -18.01 37.00 -7.61
CA ALA A 256 -19.44 36.95 -7.95
C ALA A 256 -20.29 37.86 -7.02
N ASP A 257 -19.89 37.96 -5.72
CA ASP A 257 -20.67 38.69 -4.70
C ASP A 257 -20.30 40.18 -4.60
N ASP A 258 -19.06 40.58 -4.96
CA ASP A 258 -18.51 41.92 -4.69
C ASP A 258 -17.88 42.55 -5.97
N ALA A 259 -18.67 42.89 -6.94
CA ALA A 259 -18.18 43.60 -8.12
C ALA A 259 -17.66 45.04 -7.86
N GLY A 260 -17.65 45.51 -6.59
CA GLY A 260 -17.33 46.91 -6.24
C GLY A 260 -16.40 47.13 -5.03
N ARG A 261 -15.87 46.14 -4.32
CA ARG A 261 -15.06 46.36 -3.10
C ARG A 261 -13.55 46.08 -3.30
N PRO A 262 -12.67 46.99 -2.79
CA PRO A 262 -11.21 46.88 -2.97
C PRO A 262 -10.50 45.83 -2.08
N ASP A 263 -11.19 45.08 -1.24
CA ASP A 263 -10.58 44.18 -0.25
C ASP A 263 -10.23 42.79 -0.82
N ARG A 264 -9.53 42.77 -1.97
CA ARG A 264 -9.02 41.53 -2.58
C ARG A 264 -7.61 41.13 -2.12
N ASP A 265 -6.91 42.03 -1.44
CA ASP A 265 -5.49 41.89 -1.10
C ASP A 265 -5.18 40.67 -0.20
N PRO A 266 -5.94 40.36 0.90
CA PRO A 266 -5.54 39.26 1.78
C PRO A 266 -5.74 37.88 1.17
N VAL A 267 -6.73 37.70 0.28
CA VAL A 267 -6.94 36.41 -0.39
C VAL A 267 -5.92 36.20 -1.53
N ARG A 268 -5.60 37.25 -2.26
CA ARG A 268 -4.55 37.22 -3.27
C ARG A 268 -3.17 36.97 -2.64
N ALA A 269 -2.87 37.58 -1.51
CA ALA A 269 -1.63 37.35 -0.77
C ALA A 269 -1.51 35.88 -0.31
N ARG A 270 -2.62 35.32 0.22
CA ARG A 270 -2.66 33.87 0.58
C ARG A 270 -2.46 32.99 -0.63
N LEU A 271 -3.15 33.26 -1.75
CA LEU A 271 -2.97 32.50 -2.97
C LEU A 271 -1.52 32.55 -3.47
N ALA A 272 -0.87 33.72 -3.43
CA ALA A 272 0.52 33.85 -3.78
C ALA A 272 1.43 32.99 -2.89
N THR A 273 1.20 33.00 -1.56
CA THR A 273 1.93 32.16 -0.60
C THR A 273 1.75 30.66 -0.89
N GLU A 274 0.52 30.22 -1.19
CA GLU A 274 0.29 28.80 -1.50
C GLU A 274 0.87 28.40 -2.86
N LEU A 275 0.90 29.30 -3.83
CA LEU A 275 1.59 29.08 -5.12
C LEU A 275 3.11 28.95 -4.94
N GLU A 276 3.72 29.75 -4.07
CA GLU A 276 5.15 29.61 -3.73
C GLU A 276 5.44 28.27 -3.06
N ARG A 277 4.57 27.83 -2.13
CA ARG A 277 4.67 26.51 -1.47
C ARG A 277 4.54 25.38 -2.49
N LEU A 278 3.60 25.50 -3.42
CA LEU A 278 3.41 24.51 -4.49
C LEU A 278 4.64 24.44 -5.39
N ALA A 279 5.19 25.59 -5.79
CA ALA A 279 6.39 25.67 -6.59
C ALA A 279 7.64 25.11 -5.86
N ALA A 280 7.76 25.33 -4.55
CA ALA A 280 8.82 24.74 -3.72
C ALA A 280 8.70 23.22 -3.65
N ALA A 281 7.49 22.70 -3.38
CA ALA A 281 7.23 21.27 -3.30
C ALA A 281 7.46 20.54 -4.64
N SER A 282 7.11 21.16 -5.77
CA SER A 282 7.35 20.60 -7.10
C SER A 282 8.84 20.54 -7.45
N ARG A 283 9.62 21.58 -7.11
CA ARG A 283 11.08 21.55 -7.26
C ARG A 283 11.71 20.46 -6.40
N CYS A 284 11.26 20.30 -5.16
CA CYS A 284 11.74 19.26 -4.27
C CYS A 284 11.49 17.85 -4.85
N LEU A 285 10.32 17.61 -5.43
CA LEU A 285 10.00 16.34 -6.07
C LEU A 285 10.93 16.04 -7.27
N LEU A 286 11.15 17.02 -8.14
CA LEU A 286 12.03 16.88 -9.30
C LEU A 286 13.48 16.65 -8.87
N TYR A 287 13.95 17.37 -7.85
CA TYR A 287 15.31 17.21 -7.33
C TYR A 287 15.53 15.83 -6.70
N THR A 288 14.57 15.31 -5.95
CA THR A 288 14.67 13.95 -5.35
C THR A 288 14.59 12.82 -6.37
N SER A 289 14.08 13.08 -7.58
CA SER A 289 14.07 12.09 -8.68
C SER A 289 15.43 12.00 -9.39
N ASP A 290 16.17 13.12 -9.49
CA ASP A 290 17.43 13.22 -10.21
C ASP A 290 18.68 13.02 -9.33
N ALA A 291 18.59 13.28 -8.02
CA ALA A 291 19.73 13.22 -7.13
C ALA A 291 19.84 11.86 -6.43
N ALA A 292 20.91 11.14 -6.74
CA ALA A 292 21.43 10.05 -5.92
C ALA A 292 22.03 10.54 -4.58
N ASP A 293 21.99 11.84 -4.28
CA ASP A 293 22.67 12.49 -3.16
C ASP A 293 21.76 12.94 -2.02
N ASP A 294 22.30 12.84 -0.80
CA ASP A 294 21.72 12.86 0.54
C ASP A 294 21.23 14.21 1.08
N THR A 295 20.77 15.17 0.29
CA THR A 295 20.25 16.43 0.82
C THR A 295 18.75 16.38 1.04
N PRO A 296 18.26 16.52 2.30
CA PRO A 296 16.83 16.64 2.58
C PRO A 296 16.29 17.99 2.07
N CYS A 297 15.13 17.96 1.43
CA CYS A 297 14.36 19.16 1.08
C CYS A 297 13.73 19.82 2.31
#